data_f1c8309f16348a087670c81684cda59b
#
_entry.id   f1c8309f16348a087670c81684cda59b
#
_cell.length_a   1.000
_cell.length_b   1.000
_cell.length_c   1.000
_cell.angle_alpha   90.00
_cell.angle_beta   90.00
_cell.angle_gamma   90.00
#
_symmetry.space_group_name_H-M   'P 1'
#
loop_
_entity.id
_entity.type
_entity.pdbx_description
1 polymer ?
#
loop_
_entity_poly.entity_id
_entity_poly.type
_entity_poly.pdbx_seq_one_letter_code
_entity_poly.pdbx_strand_id
1 'polypeptide(L)'
;MRDYSAQNKKAWEFNAYDFWIKYSGTPEEMAKKNLENPKKMLRKYAGYFDKFDGVRIANICGSCGKKAIPLALLGADVTIFDISEHNKQYAMEVAAAANTMINYEVGDVLDIDLNQYGGYFDVVFMEGGILHYFHNIDEFMEKMNAILKNGGKMICSDFHPFTKIIDSLDFQWSPMNYFSTEVFEGEMAHARFFDEETRKNMPKCSYRKYTISEIINSIIGNGFTLQRFEEHPSWENAELPGEFTAIAIK
;
A
#
# COMPACT_ATOMS: atom_id res chain seq x y z
N MET A 1 6.28 15.80 -9.90
CA MET A 1 6.82 14.60 -9.18
C MET A 1 8.03 15.04 -8.36
N ARG A 2 8.09 14.67 -7.08
CA ARG A 2 9.18 14.97 -6.15
C ARG A 2 10.42 14.15 -6.48
N ASP A 3 11.64 14.62 -6.14
CA ASP A 3 12.89 13.90 -6.46
C ASP A 3 12.92 12.49 -5.85
N TYR A 4 12.49 12.35 -4.59
CA TYR A 4 12.42 11.04 -3.94
C TYR A 4 11.35 10.12 -4.56
N SER A 5 10.23 10.69 -5.04
CA SER A 5 9.23 9.92 -5.77
C SER A 5 9.76 9.39 -7.10
N ALA A 6 10.56 10.21 -7.80
CA ALA A 6 11.21 9.79 -9.04
C ALA A 6 12.25 8.68 -8.79
N GLN A 7 12.97 8.75 -7.67
CA GLN A 7 13.88 7.70 -7.22
C GLN A 7 13.11 6.41 -6.90
N ASN A 8 12.05 6.51 -6.12
CA ASN A 8 11.20 5.37 -5.76
C ASN A 8 10.53 4.74 -6.98
N LYS A 9 10.11 5.56 -7.97
CA LYS A 9 9.60 5.05 -9.25
C LYS A 9 10.60 4.13 -9.94
N LYS A 10 11.86 4.56 -10.07
CA LYS A 10 12.91 3.76 -10.71
C LYS A 10 13.09 2.40 -10.01
N ALA A 11 13.01 2.37 -8.69
CA ALA A 11 13.12 1.13 -7.93
C ALA A 11 11.90 0.22 -8.15
N TRP A 12 10.68 0.77 -8.11
CA TRP A 12 9.45 0.02 -8.31
C TRP A 12 9.19 -0.42 -9.75
N GLU A 13 9.83 0.22 -10.74
CA GLU A 13 9.81 -0.20 -12.14
C GLU A 13 10.83 -1.32 -12.44
N PHE A 14 11.85 -1.48 -11.59
CA PHE A 14 12.95 -2.41 -11.86
C PHE A 14 12.45 -3.87 -11.87
N ASN A 15 12.44 -4.47 -13.05
CA ASN A 15 11.98 -5.86 -13.28
C ASN A 15 10.61 -6.20 -12.69
N ALA A 16 9.73 -5.21 -12.47
CA ALA A 16 8.52 -5.39 -11.69
C ALA A 16 7.53 -6.36 -12.36
N TYR A 17 7.33 -6.27 -13.67
CA TYR A 17 6.43 -7.18 -14.39
C TYR A 17 6.90 -8.64 -14.30
N ASP A 18 8.18 -8.90 -14.61
CA ASP A 18 8.77 -10.24 -14.56
C ASP A 18 8.77 -10.81 -13.14
N PHE A 19 8.97 -9.93 -12.15
CA PHE A 19 8.85 -10.30 -10.75
C PHE A 19 7.43 -10.81 -10.44
N TRP A 20 6.39 -10.11 -10.89
CA TRP A 20 5.01 -10.55 -10.63
C TRP A 20 4.67 -11.85 -11.34
N ILE A 21 5.10 -12.04 -12.57
CA ILE A 21 4.97 -13.30 -13.29
C ILE A 21 5.61 -14.45 -12.51
N LYS A 22 6.85 -14.26 -12.07
CA LYS A 22 7.60 -15.29 -11.33
C LYS A 22 7.01 -15.58 -9.95
N TYR A 23 6.57 -14.54 -9.23
CA TYR A 23 6.18 -14.66 -7.81
C TYR A 23 4.69 -14.93 -7.61
N SER A 24 3.84 -14.39 -8.45
CA SER A 24 2.38 -14.50 -8.32
C SER A 24 1.76 -15.46 -9.33
N GLY A 25 2.45 -15.70 -10.45
CA GLY A 25 1.99 -16.47 -11.60
C GLY A 25 1.61 -15.58 -12.77
N THR A 26 1.19 -16.19 -13.87
CA THR A 26 0.70 -15.44 -15.03
C THR A 26 -0.59 -14.69 -14.70
N PRO A 27 -0.98 -13.67 -15.49
CA PRO A 27 -2.27 -12.99 -15.29
C PRO A 27 -3.46 -13.94 -15.22
N GLU A 28 -3.50 -14.99 -16.07
CA GLU A 28 -4.58 -15.98 -16.09
C GLU A 28 -4.60 -16.83 -14.83
N GLU A 29 -3.44 -17.25 -14.32
CA GLU A 29 -3.32 -18.02 -13.07
C GLU A 29 -3.78 -17.18 -11.88
N MET A 30 -3.40 -15.90 -11.84
CA MET A 30 -3.82 -15.00 -10.79
C MET A 30 -5.31 -14.67 -10.88
N ALA A 31 -5.84 -14.47 -12.09
CA ALA A 31 -7.27 -14.29 -12.33
C ALA A 31 -8.07 -15.49 -11.82
N LYS A 32 -7.63 -16.71 -12.14
CA LYS A 32 -8.27 -17.94 -11.64
C LYS A 32 -8.33 -17.98 -10.10
N LYS A 33 -7.21 -17.67 -9.41
CA LYS A 33 -7.17 -17.62 -7.94
C LYS A 33 -8.15 -16.59 -7.37
N ASN A 34 -8.26 -15.42 -8.01
CA ASN A 34 -9.19 -14.37 -7.59
C ASN A 34 -10.65 -14.79 -7.79
N LEU A 35 -11.00 -15.44 -8.91
CA LEU A 35 -12.33 -15.91 -9.22
C LEU A 35 -12.81 -17.03 -8.30
N GLU A 36 -11.92 -17.91 -7.85
CA GLU A 36 -12.26 -19.01 -6.93
C GLU A 36 -12.86 -18.49 -5.61
N ASN A 37 -12.26 -17.45 -5.01
CA ASN A 37 -12.79 -16.84 -3.79
C ASN A 37 -12.23 -15.43 -3.58
N PRO A 38 -12.85 -14.40 -4.16
CA PRO A 38 -12.38 -13.03 -4.05
C PRO A 38 -12.25 -12.55 -2.60
N LYS A 39 -13.21 -12.92 -1.75
CA LYS A 39 -13.20 -12.52 -0.33
C LYS A 39 -12.02 -13.12 0.44
N LYS A 40 -11.63 -14.36 0.14
CA LYS A 40 -10.45 -15.00 0.73
C LYS A 40 -9.15 -14.29 0.33
N MET A 41 -9.08 -13.76 -0.91
CA MET A 41 -7.91 -13.00 -1.39
C MET A 41 -7.71 -11.68 -0.64
N LEU A 42 -8.76 -11.12 -0.05
CA LEU A 42 -8.65 -9.94 0.82
C LEU A 42 -8.07 -10.28 2.19
N ARG A 43 -8.04 -11.54 2.62
CA ARG A 43 -7.57 -11.99 3.94
C ARG A 43 -8.30 -11.24 5.08
N LYS A 44 -7.56 -10.77 6.09
CA LYS A 44 -8.08 -9.99 7.24
C LYS A 44 -8.82 -8.72 6.81
N TYR A 45 -8.43 -8.13 5.69
CA TYR A 45 -8.98 -6.85 5.23
C TYR A 45 -10.46 -6.92 4.86
N ALA A 46 -10.98 -8.10 4.47
CA ALA A 46 -12.39 -8.24 4.14
C ALA A 46 -13.35 -7.84 5.28
N GLY A 47 -12.90 -7.95 6.54
CA GLY A 47 -13.66 -7.59 7.72
C GLY A 47 -13.74 -6.09 8.01
N TYR A 48 -12.96 -5.26 7.32
CA TYR A 48 -12.96 -3.80 7.52
C TYR A 48 -13.93 -3.07 6.59
N PHE A 49 -14.44 -3.75 5.56
CA PHE A 49 -15.43 -3.21 4.64
C PHE A 49 -16.84 -3.57 5.10
N ASP A 50 -17.73 -2.59 5.20
CA ASP A 50 -19.12 -2.81 5.58
C ASP A 50 -19.90 -3.46 4.44
N LYS A 51 -19.57 -3.09 3.20
CA LYS A 51 -20.07 -3.67 1.95
C LYS A 51 -19.05 -3.47 0.83
N PHE A 52 -19.23 -4.12 -0.29
CA PHE A 52 -18.37 -3.99 -1.48
C PHE A 52 -19.14 -3.39 -2.64
N ASP A 53 -20.32 -3.91 -2.92
CA ASP A 53 -21.11 -3.56 -4.10
C ASP A 53 -21.42 -2.06 -4.16
N GLY A 54 -21.08 -1.44 -5.29
CA GLY A 54 -21.28 -0.03 -5.56
C GLY A 54 -20.40 0.93 -4.72
N VAL A 55 -19.40 0.44 -3.99
CA VAL A 55 -18.47 1.27 -3.19
C VAL A 55 -17.32 1.75 -4.06
N ARG A 56 -17.08 3.06 -4.09
CA ARG A 56 -15.92 3.66 -4.76
C ARG A 56 -14.71 3.60 -3.85
N ILE A 57 -13.69 2.86 -4.25
CA ILE A 57 -12.50 2.59 -3.46
C ILE A 57 -11.26 3.15 -4.14
N ALA A 58 -10.53 4.04 -3.47
CA ALA A 58 -9.15 4.37 -3.83
C ALA A 58 -8.22 3.34 -3.19
N ASN A 59 -7.56 2.50 -3.98
CA ASN A 59 -6.52 1.61 -3.50
C ASN A 59 -5.16 2.28 -3.70
N ILE A 60 -4.63 2.84 -2.62
CA ILE A 60 -3.41 3.66 -2.63
C ILE A 60 -2.18 2.76 -2.60
N CYS A 61 -1.21 3.06 -3.49
CA CYS A 61 -0.03 2.23 -3.74
C CYS A 61 -0.41 0.76 -3.96
N GLY A 62 -1.48 0.53 -4.74
CA GLY A 62 -2.11 -0.78 -4.90
C GLY A 62 -1.31 -1.78 -5.73
N SER A 63 -0.13 -1.39 -6.18
CA SER A 63 0.85 -2.24 -6.86
C SER A 63 0.22 -3.07 -8.00
N CYS A 64 0.48 -4.35 -8.05
CA CYS A 64 -0.03 -5.28 -9.05
C CYS A 64 -1.51 -5.68 -8.89
N GLY A 65 -2.30 -4.94 -8.11
CA GLY A 65 -3.74 -5.13 -7.99
C GLY A 65 -4.21 -6.31 -7.13
N LYS A 66 -3.33 -6.89 -6.29
CA LYS A 66 -3.67 -8.07 -5.45
C LYS A 66 -4.91 -7.89 -4.58
N LYS A 67 -5.25 -6.67 -4.19
CA LYS A 67 -6.45 -6.35 -3.43
C LYS A 67 -7.53 -5.67 -4.26
N ALA A 68 -7.13 -4.87 -5.23
CA ALA A 68 -8.06 -4.16 -6.11
C ALA A 68 -8.93 -5.12 -6.93
N ILE A 69 -8.33 -6.14 -7.53
CA ILE A 69 -9.06 -7.10 -8.37
C ILE A 69 -10.11 -7.89 -7.56
N PRO A 70 -9.80 -8.49 -6.38
CA PRO A 70 -10.85 -9.11 -5.58
C PRO A 70 -11.93 -8.13 -5.10
N LEU A 71 -11.59 -6.86 -4.79
CA LEU A 71 -12.59 -5.84 -4.45
C LEU A 71 -13.53 -5.56 -5.63
N ALA A 72 -12.99 -5.43 -6.84
CA ALA A 72 -13.78 -5.24 -8.06
C ALA A 72 -14.69 -6.47 -8.36
N LEU A 73 -14.19 -7.69 -8.19
CA LEU A 73 -14.97 -8.92 -8.32
C LEU A 73 -16.12 -9.03 -7.30
N LEU A 74 -16.02 -8.34 -6.17
CA LEU A 74 -17.06 -8.22 -5.15
C LEU A 74 -18.02 -7.05 -5.41
N GLY A 75 -17.89 -6.36 -6.56
CA GLY A 75 -18.80 -5.31 -7.00
C GLY A 75 -18.35 -3.87 -6.67
N ALA A 76 -17.16 -3.67 -6.15
CA ALA A 76 -16.64 -2.33 -5.90
C ALA A 76 -16.14 -1.65 -7.19
N ASP A 77 -16.30 -0.31 -7.27
CA ASP A 77 -15.65 0.53 -8.27
C ASP A 77 -14.26 0.93 -7.73
N VAL A 78 -13.20 0.32 -8.25
CA VAL A 78 -11.85 0.44 -7.70
C VAL A 78 -10.96 1.24 -8.62
N THR A 79 -10.34 2.27 -8.07
CA THR A 79 -9.23 3.00 -8.71
C THR A 79 -7.93 2.75 -7.94
N ILE A 80 -6.93 2.21 -8.60
CA ILE A 80 -5.58 2.09 -8.08
C ILE A 80 -4.82 3.38 -8.36
N PHE A 81 -4.12 3.89 -7.37
CA PHE A 81 -3.12 4.94 -7.51
C PHE A 81 -1.75 4.35 -7.17
N ASP A 82 -0.87 4.27 -8.14
CA ASP A 82 0.46 3.68 -7.96
C ASP A 82 1.48 4.36 -8.89
N ILE A 83 2.76 4.26 -8.56
CA ILE A 83 3.80 4.97 -9.30
C ILE A 83 4.32 4.19 -10.53
N SER A 84 4.04 2.88 -10.61
CA SER A 84 4.66 1.96 -11.57
C SER A 84 3.75 1.61 -12.76
N GLU A 85 4.26 1.84 -13.97
CA GLU A 85 3.62 1.38 -15.22
C GLU A 85 3.66 -0.16 -15.35
N HIS A 86 4.73 -0.80 -14.89
CA HIS A 86 4.85 -2.26 -14.92
C HIS A 86 3.87 -2.94 -13.96
N ASN A 87 3.63 -2.35 -12.78
CA ASN A 87 2.58 -2.80 -11.88
C ASN A 87 1.20 -2.66 -12.53
N LYS A 88 0.93 -1.51 -13.19
CA LYS A 88 -0.30 -1.28 -13.95
C LYS A 88 -0.49 -2.35 -15.02
N GLN A 89 0.54 -2.60 -15.83
CA GLN A 89 0.46 -3.58 -16.91
C GLN A 89 -0.03 -4.93 -16.36
N TYR A 90 0.65 -5.46 -15.35
CA TYR A 90 0.27 -6.73 -14.75
C TYR A 90 -1.15 -6.71 -14.16
N ALA A 91 -1.50 -5.66 -13.41
CA ALA A 91 -2.83 -5.54 -12.79
C ALA A 91 -3.95 -5.51 -13.84
N MET A 92 -3.77 -4.76 -14.93
CA MET A 92 -4.76 -4.65 -16.01
C MET A 92 -4.93 -5.97 -16.77
N GLU A 93 -3.85 -6.70 -17.01
CA GLU A 93 -3.90 -8.03 -17.63
C GLU A 93 -4.63 -9.04 -16.75
N VAL A 94 -4.38 -9.04 -15.42
CA VAL A 94 -5.11 -9.90 -14.47
C VAL A 94 -6.60 -9.52 -14.42
N ALA A 95 -6.93 -8.23 -14.41
CA ALA A 95 -8.33 -7.78 -14.41
C ALA A 95 -9.06 -8.21 -15.69
N ALA A 96 -8.42 -8.07 -16.85
CA ALA A 96 -8.94 -8.52 -18.13
C ALA A 96 -9.18 -10.05 -18.14
N ALA A 97 -8.19 -10.84 -17.67
CA ALA A 97 -8.31 -12.29 -17.57
C ALA A 97 -9.40 -12.74 -16.57
N ALA A 98 -9.67 -11.94 -15.53
CA ALA A 98 -10.75 -12.17 -14.57
C ALA A 98 -12.12 -11.64 -15.05
N ASN A 99 -12.21 -11.07 -16.26
CA ASN A 99 -13.40 -10.42 -16.79
C ASN A 99 -14.00 -9.38 -15.82
N THR A 100 -13.15 -8.58 -15.21
CA THR A 100 -13.52 -7.46 -14.32
C THR A 100 -12.85 -6.18 -14.73
N MET A 101 -13.31 -5.05 -14.20
CA MET A 101 -12.75 -3.73 -14.51
C MET A 101 -12.18 -3.09 -13.26
N ILE A 102 -11.03 -2.47 -13.42
CA ILE A 102 -10.42 -1.56 -12.46
C ILE A 102 -9.93 -0.32 -13.19
N ASN A 103 -9.89 0.82 -12.51
CA ASN A 103 -9.18 2.00 -12.98
C ASN A 103 -7.75 2.00 -12.42
N TYR A 104 -6.80 2.53 -13.17
CA TYR A 104 -5.41 2.58 -12.72
C TYR A 104 -4.75 3.89 -13.15
N GLU A 105 -4.47 4.73 -12.16
CA GLU A 105 -3.80 6.02 -12.31
C GLU A 105 -2.33 5.87 -11.92
N VAL A 106 -1.43 6.12 -12.90
CA VAL A 106 0.01 6.04 -12.67
C VAL A 106 0.56 7.41 -12.36
N GLY A 107 1.12 7.55 -11.15
CA GLY A 107 1.70 8.82 -10.71
C GLY A 107 2.08 8.83 -9.24
N ASP A 108 2.62 9.98 -8.81
CA ASP A 108 2.82 10.25 -7.40
C ASP A 108 1.45 10.44 -6.72
N VAL A 109 1.18 9.69 -5.67
CA VAL A 109 -0.08 9.77 -4.90
C VAL A 109 -0.33 11.19 -4.36
N LEU A 110 0.72 11.94 -4.06
CA LEU A 110 0.61 13.32 -3.60
C LEU A 110 0.17 14.29 -4.71
N ASP A 111 0.29 13.87 -5.97
CA ASP A 111 -0.12 14.66 -7.15
C ASP A 111 -1.53 14.26 -7.67
N ILE A 112 -2.30 13.43 -6.94
CA ILE A 112 -3.70 13.11 -7.32
C ILE A 112 -4.50 14.37 -7.59
N ASP A 113 -5.16 14.43 -8.77
CA ASP A 113 -5.94 15.57 -9.20
C ASP A 113 -7.23 15.70 -8.36
N LEU A 114 -7.27 16.71 -7.52
CA LEU A 114 -8.43 17.00 -6.68
C LEU A 114 -9.63 17.59 -7.45
N ASN A 115 -9.45 18.09 -8.69
CA ASN A 115 -10.59 18.47 -9.52
C ASN A 115 -11.38 17.25 -9.97
N GLN A 116 -10.71 16.10 -10.16
CA GLN A 116 -11.33 14.84 -10.54
C GLN A 116 -11.75 14.00 -9.32
N TYR A 117 -10.90 13.93 -8.30
CA TYR A 117 -11.05 12.96 -7.20
C TYR A 117 -11.33 13.61 -5.84
N GLY A 118 -11.44 14.93 -5.73
CA GLY A 118 -11.79 15.60 -4.46
C GLY A 118 -13.16 15.15 -3.95
N GLY A 119 -13.20 14.57 -2.75
CA GLY A 119 -14.46 14.06 -2.15
C GLY A 119 -15.14 12.94 -2.92
N TYR A 120 -14.41 12.19 -3.74
CA TYR A 120 -14.98 11.21 -4.66
C TYR A 120 -15.16 9.82 -4.05
N PHE A 121 -14.21 9.35 -3.24
CA PHE A 121 -14.17 7.96 -2.78
C PHE A 121 -14.97 7.75 -1.48
N ASP A 122 -15.63 6.61 -1.39
CA ASP A 122 -16.30 6.12 -0.18
C ASP A 122 -15.27 5.54 0.80
N VAL A 123 -14.24 4.91 0.25
CA VAL A 123 -13.17 4.27 1.02
C VAL A 123 -11.81 4.60 0.40
N VAL A 124 -10.86 5.00 1.24
CA VAL A 124 -9.43 4.96 0.93
C VAL A 124 -8.85 3.72 1.61
N PHE A 125 -8.29 2.84 0.82
CA PHE A 125 -7.69 1.59 1.29
C PHE A 125 -6.22 1.52 0.90
N MET A 126 -5.37 1.20 1.87
CA MET A 126 -3.93 1.01 1.67
C MET A 126 -3.42 -0.12 2.57
N GLU A 127 -2.47 -0.91 2.05
CA GLU A 127 -1.90 -2.03 2.79
C GLU A 127 -0.48 -2.38 2.34
N GLY A 128 0.34 -2.83 3.26
CA GLY A 128 1.59 -3.51 2.92
C GLY A 128 2.84 -2.64 2.81
N GLY A 129 3.04 -1.68 3.69
CA GLY A 129 4.30 -0.92 3.78
C GLY A 129 4.34 0.27 2.81
N ILE A 130 3.56 1.29 3.08
CA ILE A 130 3.34 2.45 2.21
C ILE A 130 3.91 3.72 2.83
N LEU A 131 3.62 3.99 4.10
CA LEU A 131 3.87 5.28 4.73
C LEU A 131 5.34 5.70 4.67
N HIS A 132 6.24 4.76 4.74
CA HIS A 132 7.67 5.03 4.72
C HIS A 132 8.22 5.57 3.39
N TYR A 133 7.46 5.49 2.28
CA TYR A 133 7.84 6.08 0.99
C TYR A 133 7.55 7.59 0.92
N PHE A 134 6.79 8.15 1.85
CA PHE A 134 6.46 9.57 1.91
C PHE A 134 7.29 10.24 3.00
N HIS A 135 7.95 11.36 2.69
CA HIS A 135 8.83 12.05 3.65
C HIS A 135 8.06 12.97 4.60
N ASN A 136 6.81 13.32 4.25
CA ASN A 136 5.90 14.10 5.07
C ASN A 136 4.56 13.35 5.18
N ILE A 137 4.33 12.76 6.35
CA ILE A 137 3.10 11.97 6.60
C ILE A 137 1.86 12.87 6.67
N ASP A 138 2.00 14.13 7.09
CA ASP A 138 0.87 15.06 7.15
C ASP A 138 0.38 15.43 5.76
N GLU A 139 1.29 15.71 4.82
CA GLU A 139 0.95 15.94 3.41
C GLU A 139 0.23 14.73 2.79
N PHE A 140 0.68 13.52 3.15
CA PHE A 140 0.04 12.30 2.71
C PHE A 140 -1.38 12.15 3.30
N MET A 141 -1.55 12.34 4.60
CA MET A 141 -2.87 12.21 5.26
C MET A 141 -3.84 13.29 4.82
N GLU A 142 -3.36 14.53 4.58
CA GLU A 142 -4.14 15.61 3.98
C GLU A 142 -4.68 15.19 2.60
N LYS A 143 -3.84 14.61 1.75
CA LYS A 143 -4.26 14.11 0.44
C LYS A 143 -5.31 12.99 0.56
N MET A 144 -5.13 12.05 1.48
CA MET A 144 -6.11 10.97 1.73
C MET A 144 -7.44 11.53 2.21
N ASN A 145 -7.42 12.53 3.09
CA ASN A 145 -8.63 13.22 3.53
C ASN A 145 -9.31 13.93 2.35
N ALA A 146 -8.54 14.64 1.51
CA ALA A 146 -9.08 15.43 0.41
C ALA A 146 -9.83 14.59 -0.62
N ILE A 147 -9.38 13.38 -0.95
CA ILE A 147 -10.03 12.49 -1.92
C ILE A 147 -11.23 11.73 -1.35
N LEU A 148 -11.33 11.57 -0.02
CA LEU A 148 -12.48 10.98 0.64
C LEU A 148 -13.68 11.93 0.66
N LYS A 149 -14.86 11.39 0.46
CA LYS A 149 -16.10 12.12 0.76
C LYS A 149 -16.30 12.29 2.25
N ASN A 150 -17.15 13.23 2.66
CA ASN A 150 -17.54 13.39 4.06
C ASN A 150 -18.22 12.10 4.56
N GLY A 151 -17.79 11.61 5.72
CA GLY A 151 -18.20 10.32 6.27
C GLY A 151 -17.53 9.12 5.59
N GLY A 152 -16.59 9.34 4.68
CA GLY A 152 -15.81 8.28 4.04
C GLY A 152 -14.82 7.63 5.01
N LYS A 153 -14.50 6.37 4.75
CA LYS A 153 -13.66 5.53 5.61
C LYS A 153 -12.24 5.41 5.06
N MET A 154 -11.25 5.62 5.90
CA MET A 154 -9.87 5.26 5.64
C MET A 154 -9.54 3.93 6.33
N ILE A 155 -8.96 2.99 5.59
CA ILE A 155 -8.40 1.72 6.07
C ILE A 155 -6.92 1.76 5.74
N CYS A 156 -6.08 2.02 6.74
CA CYS A 156 -4.63 2.10 6.61
C CYS A 156 -3.97 0.95 7.37
N SER A 157 -3.43 -0.03 6.65
CA SER A 157 -2.64 -1.10 7.24
C SER A 157 -1.20 -0.99 6.76
N ASP A 158 -0.25 -0.92 7.68
CA ASP A 158 1.16 -0.73 7.36
C ASP A 158 2.07 -1.50 8.31
N PHE A 159 3.35 -1.53 8.02
CA PHE A 159 4.34 -2.10 8.90
C PHE A 159 4.36 -1.39 10.24
N HIS A 160 4.41 -2.19 11.31
CA HIS A 160 4.44 -1.64 12.65
C HIS A 160 5.76 -0.88 12.89
N PRO A 161 5.72 0.35 13.47
CA PRO A 161 6.93 1.12 13.76
C PRO A 161 7.98 0.41 14.63
N PHE A 162 7.61 -0.65 15.31
CA PHE A 162 8.53 -1.51 16.06
C PHE A 162 9.64 -2.08 15.16
N THR A 163 9.37 -2.28 13.86
CA THR A 163 10.37 -2.68 12.86
C THR A 163 11.50 -1.66 12.66
N LYS A 164 11.41 -0.45 13.25
CA LYS A 164 12.55 0.51 13.27
C LYS A 164 13.68 0.05 14.19
N ILE A 165 13.36 -0.66 15.26
CA ILE A 165 14.27 -1.01 16.34
C ILE A 165 14.60 -2.50 16.39
N ILE A 166 13.92 -3.32 15.63
CA ILE A 166 14.22 -4.75 15.50
C ILE A 166 14.39 -5.09 14.03
N ASP A 167 15.49 -5.77 13.70
CA ASP A 167 15.65 -6.38 12.39
C ASP A 167 14.69 -7.57 12.29
N SER A 168 13.89 -7.60 11.24
CA SER A 168 12.87 -8.63 11.04
C SER A 168 13.43 -10.00 10.68
N LEU A 169 14.70 -10.08 10.28
CA LEU A 169 15.31 -11.33 9.82
C LEU A 169 15.97 -12.12 10.97
N ASP A 170 16.64 -11.42 11.87
CA ASP A 170 17.39 -12.07 12.95
C ASP A 170 16.93 -11.67 14.36
N PHE A 171 15.92 -10.80 14.45
CA PHE A 171 15.36 -10.27 15.70
C PHE A 171 16.39 -9.56 16.59
N GLN A 172 17.49 -9.08 16.00
CA GLN A 172 18.47 -8.27 16.69
C GLN A 172 18.02 -6.82 16.77
N TRP A 173 18.51 -6.11 17.77
CA TRP A 173 18.28 -4.68 17.88
C TRP A 173 18.90 -3.96 16.67
N SER A 174 18.07 -3.27 15.92
CA SER A 174 18.54 -2.37 14.87
C SER A 174 19.34 -1.23 15.50
N PRO A 175 20.43 -0.78 14.87
CA PRO A 175 21.14 0.42 15.32
C PRO A 175 20.32 1.71 15.12
N MET A 176 19.13 1.62 14.51
CA MET A 176 18.28 2.78 14.25
C MET A 176 17.65 3.33 15.53
N ASN A 177 17.71 4.64 15.68
CA ASN A 177 16.97 5.33 16.73
C ASN A 177 15.48 5.37 16.37
N TYR A 178 14.60 4.87 17.26
CA TYR A 178 13.17 4.90 17.09
C TYR A 178 12.60 6.31 16.81
N PHE A 179 13.20 7.33 17.41
CA PHE A 179 12.78 8.72 17.27
C PHE A 179 13.48 9.48 16.14
N SER A 180 14.36 8.83 15.38
CA SER A 180 14.99 9.46 14.22
C SER A 180 13.94 9.86 13.18
N THR A 181 14.08 11.08 12.68
CA THR A 181 13.29 11.63 11.57
C THR A 181 14.06 11.66 10.26
N GLU A 182 15.23 11.07 10.23
CA GLU A 182 16.11 11.07 9.07
C GLU A 182 15.52 10.29 7.89
N VAL A 183 15.81 10.79 6.71
CA VAL A 183 15.57 10.09 5.44
C VAL A 183 16.80 9.25 5.14
N PHE A 184 16.59 8.03 4.70
CA PHE A 184 17.66 7.12 4.33
C PHE A 184 17.33 6.38 3.02
N GLU A 185 18.35 5.79 2.42
CA GLU A 185 18.18 4.95 1.24
C GLU A 185 18.25 3.48 1.62
N GLY A 186 17.43 2.66 0.97
CA GLY A 186 17.43 1.22 1.19
C GLY A 186 16.82 0.46 0.02
N GLU A 187 16.91 -0.85 0.11
CA GLU A 187 16.29 -1.74 -0.87
C GLU A 187 14.78 -1.73 -0.73
N MET A 188 14.06 -1.93 -1.85
CA MET A 188 12.62 -2.11 -1.81
C MET A 188 12.25 -3.42 -1.09
N ALA A 189 11.04 -3.49 -0.54
CA ALA A 189 10.61 -4.58 0.33
C ALA A 189 10.75 -6.00 -0.29
N HIS A 190 10.63 -6.11 -1.60
CA HIS A 190 10.75 -7.41 -2.27
C HIS A 190 12.14 -7.68 -2.90
N ALA A 191 13.14 -6.84 -2.66
CA ALA A 191 14.50 -7.08 -3.14
C ALA A 191 15.05 -8.44 -2.68
N ARG A 192 14.68 -8.90 -1.49
CA ARG A 192 15.07 -10.19 -0.92
C ARG A 192 14.71 -11.42 -1.80
N PHE A 193 13.78 -11.28 -2.74
CA PHE A 193 13.38 -12.37 -3.64
C PHE A 193 14.20 -12.45 -4.92
N PHE A 194 15.10 -11.48 -5.14
CA PHE A 194 16.05 -11.50 -6.24
C PHE A 194 17.38 -12.10 -5.81
N ASP A 195 18.14 -12.62 -6.80
CA ASP A 195 19.50 -13.06 -6.58
C ASP A 195 20.44 -11.89 -6.23
N GLU A 196 21.60 -12.21 -5.69
CA GLU A 196 22.55 -11.22 -5.20
C GLU A 196 23.07 -10.27 -6.30
N GLU A 197 23.26 -10.78 -7.52
CA GLU A 197 23.74 -9.99 -8.65
C GLU A 197 22.67 -8.97 -9.08
N THR A 198 21.42 -9.41 -9.22
CA THR A 198 20.27 -8.54 -9.50
C THR A 198 20.12 -7.47 -8.42
N ARG A 199 20.20 -7.85 -7.13
CA ARG A 199 20.06 -6.92 -6.01
C ARG A 199 21.12 -5.82 -6.01
N LYS A 200 22.37 -6.12 -6.37
CA LYS A 200 23.45 -5.12 -6.47
C LYS A 200 23.16 -4.02 -7.49
N ASN A 201 22.39 -4.34 -8.52
CA ASN A 201 22.02 -3.43 -9.60
C ASN A 201 20.66 -2.75 -9.39
N MET A 202 19.91 -3.11 -8.33
CA MET A 202 18.60 -2.52 -8.06
C MET A 202 18.74 -1.07 -7.59
N PRO A 203 17.93 -0.14 -8.15
CA PRO A 203 17.83 1.20 -7.61
C PRO A 203 17.32 1.17 -6.17
N LYS A 204 17.89 2.02 -5.32
CA LYS A 204 17.44 2.15 -3.93
C LYS A 204 16.22 3.05 -3.84
N CYS A 205 15.34 2.74 -2.91
CA CYS A 205 14.26 3.62 -2.51
C CYS A 205 14.73 4.62 -1.45
N SER A 206 14.07 5.77 -1.43
CA SER A 206 14.21 6.75 -0.35
C SER A 206 13.10 6.56 0.67
N TYR A 207 13.46 6.47 1.95
CA TYR A 207 12.56 6.15 3.06
C TYR A 207 12.61 7.16 4.17
N ARG A 208 11.47 7.37 4.82
CA ARG A 208 11.36 7.93 6.17
C ARG A 208 10.47 7.02 7.01
N LYS A 209 11.00 6.48 8.11
CA LYS A 209 10.21 5.64 9.03
C LYS A 209 9.60 6.51 10.14
N TYR A 210 8.36 6.23 10.50
CA TYR A 210 7.58 6.97 11.47
C TYR A 210 7.47 6.23 12.80
N THR A 211 7.25 6.97 13.88
CA THR A 211 6.81 6.42 15.18
C THR A 211 5.29 6.20 15.15
N ILE A 212 4.77 5.39 16.07
CA ILE A 212 3.30 5.24 16.25
C ILE A 212 2.64 6.58 16.51
N SER A 213 3.24 7.42 17.36
CA SER A 213 2.68 8.73 17.69
C SER A 213 2.61 9.67 16.50
N GLU A 214 3.62 9.69 15.62
CA GLU A 214 3.57 10.48 14.39
C GLU A 214 2.41 10.03 13.50
N ILE A 215 2.22 8.71 13.32
CA ILE A 215 1.13 8.16 12.49
C ILE A 215 -0.24 8.54 13.06
N ILE A 216 -0.48 8.27 14.35
CA ILE A 216 -1.78 8.55 14.98
C ILE A 216 -2.07 10.05 14.99
N ASN A 217 -1.10 10.87 15.35
CA ASN A 217 -1.27 12.32 15.40
C ASN A 217 -1.50 12.91 14.00
N SER A 218 -0.84 12.39 12.98
CA SER A 218 -1.09 12.83 11.60
C SER A 218 -2.49 12.47 11.11
N ILE A 219 -3.00 11.27 11.43
CA ILE A 219 -4.38 10.89 11.13
C ILE A 219 -5.36 11.90 11.77
N ILE A 220 -5.22 12.12 13.08
CA ILE A 220 -6.12 13.03 13.83
C ILE A 220 -5.95 14.49 13.39
N GLY A 221 -4.72 14.95 13.23
CA GLY A 221 -4.39 16.33 12.85
C GLY A 221 -4.88 16.71 11.46
N ASN A 222 -5.05 15.75 10.56
CA ASN A 222 -5.56 15.96 9.21
C ASN A 222 -7.07 15.69 9.07
N GLY A 223 -7.84 15.83 10.17
CA GLY A 223 -9.29 15.87 10.15
C GLY A 223 -9.98 14.52 10.13
N PHE A 224 -9.27 13.44 10.43
CA PHE A 224 -9.86 12.13 10.61
C PHE A 224 -10.27 11.89 12.08
N THR A 225 -11.38 11.20 12.27
CA THR A 225 -11.74 10.60 13.55
C THR A 225 -11.27 9.15 13.58
N LEU A 226 -10.22 8.89 14.35
CA LEU A 226 -9.69 7.53 14.51
C LEU A 226 -10.70 6.70 15.32
N GLN A 227 -11.22 5.62 14.72
CA GLN A 227 -12.19 4.74 15.34
C GLN A 227 -11.57 3.49 15.93
N ARG A 228 -10.52 2.99 15.29
CA ARG A 228 -9.85 1.75 15.68
C ARG A 228 -8.38 1.79 15.29
N PHE A 229 -7.52 1.29 16.16
CA PHE A 229 -6.13 1.01 15.89
C PHE A 229 -5.83 -0.41 16.37
N GLU A 230 -5.50 -1.31 15.47
CA GLU A 230 -5.22 -2.72 15.74
C GLU A 230 -3.77 -3.04 15.44
N GLU A 231 -3.11 -3.75 16.33
CA GLU A 231 -1.78 -4.30 16.11
C GLU A 231 -1.90 -5.77 15.73
N HIS A 232 -1.07 -6.20 14.79
CA HIS A 232 -1.04 -7.57 14.31
C HIS A 232 0.35 -8.17 14.51
N PRO A 233 0.42 -9.47 14.85
CA PRO A 233 1.69 -10.17 15.01
C PRO A 233 2.54 -10.12 13.74
N SER A 234 3.84 -10.14 13.90
CA SER A 234 4.78 -10.33 12.80
C SER A 234 4.61 -11.73 12.19
N TRP A 235 4.78 -11.83 10.89
CA TRP A 235 4.71 -13.09 10.16
C TRP A 235 5.86 -14.05 10.53
N GLU A 236 6.97 -13.50 11.00
CA GLU A 236 8.19 -14.23 11.33
C GLU A 236 8.26 -14.56 12.82
N ASN A 237 7.67 -13.72 13.68
CA ASN A 237 7.60 -13.95 15.12
C ASN A 237 6.29 -13.40 15.70
N ALA A 238 5.39 -14.30 16.06
CA ALA A 238 4.06 -13.94 16.57
C ALA A 238 4.07 -13.21 17.95
N GLU A 239 5.20 -13.18 18.65
CA GLU A 239 5.37 -12.47 19.92
C GLU A 239 5.67 -10.97 19.72
N LEU A 240 5.97 -10.57 18.48
CA LEU A 240 6.31 -9.19 18.15
C LEU A 240 5.25 -8.56 17.23
N PRO A 241 4.96 -7.25 17.37
CA PRO A 241 4.09 -6.57 16.44
C PRO A 241 4.79 -6.38 15.09
N GLY A 242 4.14 -6.81 14.01
CA GLY A 242 4.67 -6.70 12.64
C GLY A 242 3.93 -5.70 11.77
N GLU A 243 2.63 -5.57 11.98
CA GLU A 243 1.76 -4.66 11.24
C GLU A 243 0.78 -3.96 12.20
N PHE A 244 0.21 -2.85 11.76
CA PHE A 244 -0.96 -2.25 12.38
C PHE A 244 -2.06 -2.01 11.33
N THR A 245 -3.29 -1.80 11.78
CA THR A 245 -4.40 -1.31 10.95
C THR A 245 -5.12 -0.19 11.68
N ALA A 246 -5.15 0.99 11.07
CA ALA A 246 -5.92 2.13 11.54
C ALA A 246 -7.20 2.27 10.70
N ILE A 247 -8.35 2.38 11.36
CA ILE A 247 -9.65 2.67 10.75
C ILE A 247 -10.06 4.06 11.22
N ALA A 248 -10.27 4.96 10.27
CA ALA A 248 -10.64 6.33 10.57
C ALA A 248 -11.73 6.84 9.62
N ILE A 249 -12.50 7.81 10.06
CA ILE A 249 -13.61 8.44 9.31
C ILE A 249 -13.28 9.92 9.10
N LYS A 250 -13.53 10.41 7.88
CA LYS A 250 -13.49 11.83 7.55
C LYS A 250 -14.70 12.57 8.10
#